data_f13025bb2cdccaf7e5fefdb498328c9c
#
_entry.id   f13025bb2cdccaf7e5fefdb498328c9c
#
_cell.length_a   1.000
_cell.length_b   1.000
_cell.length_c   1.000
_cell.angle_alpha   90.00
_cell.angle_beta   90.00
_cell.angle_gamma   90.00
#
_symmetry.space_group_name_H-M   'P 1'
#
loop_
_entity.id
_entity.type
_entity.pdbx_description
1 polymer ?
#
loop_
_entity_poly.entity_id
_entity_poly.type
_entity_poly.pdbx_seq_one_letter_code
_entity_poly.pdbx_strand_id
1 'polypeptide(L)'
;YTPLLDQLHETADLNSFSDADLRQLAEELRAETISVVSETGGHLGAGLGVIELTVALHAVFQAPKDKLIWDVSHQSYPHKILTGRRAKMRSLRQKDGISGFTKRSESPYDPFGAAHSSTSISAALGFAVAGDLGGQSETGHGDAIAVIGDGAMSAGMAYEAMNNAGHLKKRLIVILNDNEMSIAPPVGALSTYLSQLYAGAPFQDLKDVAKGAISFLPEPFREGAKRAKDMLKSMAVGGTLFEALGFSYLGPIDGHDLNQLLPILRTVRQRADGPILLHVITQKGRGYGPAEQARDKGHATAKFDVMTGAQQKAASNAPSYTKVFA
;
A
#
# COMPACT_ATOMS: atom_id res chain seq x y z
N TYR A 1 20.03 12.83 6.28
CA TYR A 1 19.39 13.61 7.35
C TYR A 1 17.90 13.30 7.34
N THR A 2 17.35 12.74 8.44
CA THR A 2 15.99 12.18 8.54
C THR A 2 15.32 12.63 9.85
N PRO A 3 15.14 13.96 10.05
CA PRO A 3 14.75 14.52 11.33
C PRO A 3 13.36 14.03 11.83
N LEU A 4 12.42 13.72 10.93
CA LEU A 4 11.11 13.21 11.31
C LEU A 4 11.14 11.70 11.60
N LEU A 5 11.86 10.92 10.79
CA LEU A 5 12.08 9.49 11.10
C LEU A 5 12.85 9.27 12.39
N ASP A 6 13.74 10.20 12.77
CA ASP A 6 14.53 10.12 14.00
C ASP A 6 13.68 10.37 15.25
N GLN A 7 12.55 11.08 15.10
CA GLN A 7 11.58 11.33 16.16
C GLN A 7 10.52 10.22 16.29
N LEU A 8 10.41 9.34 15.28
CA LEU A 8 9.38 8.32 15.22
C LEU A 8 9.80 7.08 16.02
N HIS A 9 9.11 6.81 17.12
CA HIS A 9 9.32 5.62 17.94
C HIS A 9 8.23 4.56 17.71
N GLU A 10 6.98 5.03 17.52
CA GLU A 10 5.82 4.20 17.21
C GLU A 10 4.88 4.91 16.23
N THR A 11 3.96 4.17 15.62
CA THR A 11 3.04 4.75 14.62
C THR A 11 2.07 5.77 15.21
N ALA A 12 1.81 5.73 16.52
CA ALA A 12 0.98 6.72 17.21
C ALA A 12 1.58 8.14 17.15
N ASP A 13 2.91 8.27 17.04
CA ASP A 13 3.60 9.56 16.92
C ASP A 13 3.15 10.33 15.66
N LEU A 14 2.72 9.61 14.61
CA LEU A 14 2.20 10.22 13.38
C LEU A 14 0.94 11.06 13.59
N ASN A 15 0.21 10.84 14.69
CA ASN A 15 -0.96 11.65 15.02
C ASN A 15 -0.61 13.12 15.35
N SER A 16 0.63 13.38 15.73
CA SER A 16 1.14 14.73 16.03
C SER A 16 1.67 15.46 14.78
N PHE A 17 1.87 14.75 13.66
CA PHE A 17 2.45 15.31 12.45
C PHE A 17 1.39 16.05 11.63
N SER A 18 1.77 17.23 11.15
CA SER A 18 0.97 17.95 10.16
C SER A 18 1.02 17.26 8.79
N ASP A 19 0.09 17.59 7.91
CA ASP A 19 0.12 17.08 6.54
C ASP A 19 1.42 17.48 5.79
N ALA A 20 2.09 18.56 6.20
CA ALA A 20 3.41 18.95 5.67
C ALA A 20 4.51 18.03 6.20
N ASP A 21 4.48 17.69 7.49
CA ASP A 21 5.43 16.75 8.10
C ASP A 21 5.29 15.36 7.49
N LEU A 22 4.06 14.91 7.24
CA LEU A 22 3.82 13.61 6.59
C LEU A 22 4.39 13.55 5.17
N ARG A 23 4.37 14.66 4.41
CA ARG A 23 5.04 14.73 3.09
C ARG A 23 6.56 14.65 3.22
N GLN A 24 7.14 15.38 4.16
CA GLN A 24 8.57 15.31 4.44
C GLN A 24 8.96 13.90 4.91
N LEU A 25 8.19 13.31 5.81
CA LEU A 25 8.40 11.93 6.28
C LEU A 25 8.41 10.92 5.12
N ALA A 26 7.54 11.09 4.12
CA ALA A 26 7.53 10.24 2.93
C ALA A 26 8.87 10.31 2.17
N GLU A 27 9.43 11.51 2.00
CA GLU A 27 10.74 11.66 1.36
C GLU A 27 11.89 11.06 2.20
N GLU A 28 11.87 11.24 3.51
CA GLU A 28 12.85 10.63 4.41
C GLU A 28 12.74 9.08 4.38
N LEU A 29 11.53 8.55 4.38
CA LEU A 29 11.25 7.11 4.30
C LEU A 29 11.71 6.51 2.97
N ARG A 30 11.54 7.26 1.87
CA ARG A 30 12.05 6.90 0.55
C ARG A 30 13.56 6.79 0.55
N ALA A 31 14.24 7.82 1.04
CA ALA A 31 15.70 7.87 1.13
C ALA A 31 16.25 6.73 1.99
N GLU A 32 15.65 6.47 3.16
CA GLU A 32 16.03 5.36 4.04
C GLU A 32 15.81 4.01 3.37
N THR A 33 14.69 3.82 2.67
CA THR A 33 14.39 2.57 1.94
C THR A 33 15.44 2.30 0.85
N ILE A 34 15.80 3.31 0.07
CA ILE A 34 16.84 3.21 -0.97
C ILE A 34 18.18 2.85 -0.32
N SER A 35 18.56 3.57 0.74
CA SER A 35 19.81 3.35 1.47
C SER A 35 19.90 1.91 2.01
N VAL A 36 18.87 1.43 2.67
CA VAL A 36 18.84 0.06 3.19
C VAL A 36 18.98 -0.97 2.07
N VAL A 37 18.15 -0.87 1.03
CA VAL A 37 18.13 -1.89 -0.02
C VAL A 37 19.40 -1.85 -0.88
N SER A 38 20.07 -0.70 -0.99
CA SER A 38 21.37 -0.62 -1.66
C SER A 38 22.41 -1.53 -1.02
N GLU A 39 22.36 -1.71 0.31
CA GLU A 39 23.29 -2.53 1.08
C GLU A 39 22.83 -3.99 1.21
N THR A 40 21.53 -4.25 1.27
CA THR A 40 20.99 -5.59 1.54
C THR A 40 20.53 -6.33 0.28
N GLY A 41 20.19 -5.59 -0.77
CA GLY A 41 19.36 -6.08 -1.86
C GLY A 41 17.91 -6.30 -1.41
N GLY A 42 17.01 -6.57 -2.36
CA GLY A 42 15.61 -6.85 -2.06
C GLY A 42 14.62 -6.29 -3.08
N HIS A 43 13.37 -6.16 -2.67
CA HIS A 43 12.27 -5.64 -3.51
C HIS A 43 12.19 -4.11 -3.37
N LEU A 44 13.05 -3.38 -4.09
CA LEU A 44 13.14 -1.92 -4.00
C LEU A 44 11.91 -1.25 -4.60
N GLY A 45 11.64 -1.53 -5.87
CA GLY A 45 10.64 -0.79 -6.65
C GLY A 45 9.21 -0.91 -6.09
N ALA A 46 8.86 -2.09 -5.57
CA ALA A 46 7.55 -2.31 -4.94
C ALA A 46 7.41 -1.46 -3.65
N GLY A 47 8.45 -1.39 -2.82
CA GLY A 47 8.48 -0.54 -1.63
C GLY A 47 8.38 0.94 -1.97
N LEU A 48 9.15 1.41 -2.97
CA LEU A 48 9.12 2.81 -3.41
C LEU A 48 7.76 3.24 -3.97
N GLY A 49 7.04 2.32 -4.61
CA GLY A 49 5.71 2.57 -5.15
C GLY A 49 4.63 2.81 -4.10
N VAL A 50 4.87 2.47 -2.83
CA VAL A 50 3.88 2.58 -1.76
C VAL A 50 4.33 3.45 -0.57
N ILE A 51 5.32 4.30 -0.77
CA ILE A 51 5.83 5.18 0.30
C ILE A 51 4.72 6.06 0.86
N GLU A 52 4.09 6.88 0.03
CA GLU A 52 3.05 7.81 0.43
C GLU A 52 1.81 7.07 0.97
N LEU A 53 1.43 5.98 0.31
CA LEU A 53 0.35 5.11 0.76
C LEU A 53 0.63 4.54 2.16
N THR A 54 1.86 4.10 2.41
CA THR A 54 2.26 3.57 3.73
C THR A 54 2.18 4.65 4.81
N VAL A 55 2.71 5.85 4.54
CA VAL A 55 2.62 6.99 5.47
C VAL A 55 1.15 7.32 5.75
N ALA A 56 0.32 7.44 4.71
CA ALA A 56 -1.09 7.77 4.84
C ALA A 56 -1.87 6.72 5.65
N LEU A 57 -1.62 5.43 5.40
CA LEU A 57 -2.26 4.34 6.13
C LEU A 57 -1.90 4.39 7.62
N HIS A 58 -0.62 4.57 7.96
CA HIS A 58 -0.20 4.66 9.37
C HIS A 58 -0.59 5.97 10.06
N ALA A 59 -0.78 7.06 9.31
CA ALA A 59 -1.28 8.31 9.86
C ALA A 59 -2.80 8.31 10.11
N VAL A 60 -3.55 7.46 9.39
CA VAL A 60 -5.00 7.40 9.50
C VAL A 60 -5.47 6.23 10.37
N PHE A 61 -4.87 5.06 10.23
CA PHE A 61 -5.27 3.85 10.94
C PHE A 61 -4.35 3.56 12.13
N GLN A 62 -4.90 3.00 13.19
CA GLN A 62 -4.21 2.77 14.46
C GLN A 62 -3.67 1.33 14.53
N ALA A 63 -2.68 0.99 13.70
CA ALA A 63 -1.98 -0.29 13.86
C ALA A 63 -1.20 -0.32 15.19
N PRO A 64 -1.11 -1.45 15.90
CA PRO A 64 -1.56 -2.80 15.50
C PRO A 64 -3.01 -3.12 15.85
N LYS A 65 -3.78 -2.17 16.42
CA LYS A 65 -5.22 -2.35 16.67
C LYS A 65 -5.95 -2.61 15.35
N ASP A 66 -5.79 -1.71 14.38
CA ASP A 66 -6.20 -1.92 13.01
C ASP A 66 -5.26 -2.94 12.34
N LYS A 67 -5.82 -3.90 11.62
CA LYS A 67 -5.08 -5.00 11.02
C LYS A 67 -4.70 -4.69 9.59
N LEU A 68 -3.48 -4.20 9.40
CA LEU A 68 -2.94 -3.89 8.07
C LEU A 68 -2.22 -5.11 7.49
N ILE A 69 -2.76 -5.66 6.39
CA ILE A 69 -2.28 -6.88 5.75
C ILE A 69 -1.78 -6.54 4.35
N TRP A 70 -0.49 -6.74 4.12
CA TRP A 70 0.16 -6.54 2.84
C TRP A 70 0.14 -7.84 2.03
N ASP A 71 -0.46 -7.80 0.85
CA ASP A 71 -0.44 -8.95 -0.06
C ASP A 71 0.98 -9.25 -0.55
N VAL A 72 1.40 -10.50 -0.63
CA VAL A 72 2.81 -10.90 -0.80
C VAL A 72 3.72 -10.29 0.27
N SER A 73 3.55 -9.02 0.54
CA SER A 73 4.29 -8.15 1.46
C SER A 73 5.73 -7.83 1.07
N HIS A 74 6.10 -8.04 -0.20
CA HIS A 74 7.40 -7.62 -0.74
C HIS A 74 7.55 -6.08 -0.76
N GLN A 75 6.46 -5.33 -0.73
CA GLN A 75 6.39 -3.87 -0.64
C GLN A 75 6.44 -3.33 0.80
N SER A 76 6.58 -4.20 1.82
CA SER A 76 6.41 -3.82 3.24
C SER A 76 7.65 -3.18 3.89
N TYR A 77 8.71 -2.85 3.16
CA TYR A 77 9.91 -2.25 3.77
C TYR A 77 9.63 -0.89 4.42
N PRO A 78 8.89 0.03 3.79
CA PRO A 78 8.45 1.27 4.45
C PRO A 78 7.64 1.01 5.72
N HIS A 79 6.72 0.05 5.69
CA HIS A 79 5.96 -0.38 6.84
C HIS A 79 6.85 -0.86 7.99
N LYS A 80 7.88 -1.67 7.70
CA LYS A 80 8.83 -2.14 8.72
C LYS A 80 9.63 -0.99 9.34
N ILE A 81 10.03 -0.02 8.54
CA ILE A 81 10.75 1.17 9.03
C ILE A 81 9.86 1.96 10.00
N LEU A 82 8.62 2.28 9.61
CA LEU A 82 7.69 3.05 10.44
C LEU A 82 7.22 2.32 11.70
N THR A 83 7.31 0.99 11.73
CA THR A 83 6.85 0.16 12.85
C THR A 83 7.97 -0.32 13.76
N GLY A 84 8.99 0.52 13.98
CA GLY A 84 10.05 0.34 14.97
C GLY A 84 11.17 -0.63 14.59
N ARG A 85 11.22 -1.08 13.31
CA ARG A 85 12.27 -2.01 12.84
C ARG A 85 13.40 -1.32 12.07
N ARG A 86 13.42 0.02 12.02
CA ARG A 86 14.40 0.80 11.27
C ARG A 86 15.85 0.39 11.57
N ALA A 87 16.21 0.29 12.85
CA ALA A 87 17.57 -0.10 13.27
C ALA A 87 17.98 -1.50 12.79
N LYS A 88 17.01 -2.40 12.57
CA LYS A 88 17.25 -3.77 12.11
C LYS A 88 17.24 -3.89 10.58
N MET A 89 16.86 -2.85 9.85
CA MET A 89 16.69 -2.93 8.39
C MET A 89 17.99 -3.32 7.64
N ARG A 90 19.16 -2.99 8.18
CA ARG A 90 20.46 -3.42 7.60
C ARG A 90 20.70 -4.94 7.68
N SER A 91 19.88 -5.68 8.44
CA SER A 91 19.88 -7.15 8.47
C SER A 91 18.79 -7.78 7.57
N LEU A 92 18.10 -6.99 6.77
CA LEU A 92 17.02 -7.44 5.90
C LEU A 92 17.48 -8.59 4.98
N ARG A 93 16.76 -9.72 5.01
CA ARG A 93 17.05 -10.92 4.20
C ARG A 93 18.42 -11.56 4.47
N GLN A 94 19.12 -11.15 5.53
CA GLN A 94 20.36 -11.78 5.95
C GLN A 94 20.06 -12.96 6.90
N LYS A 95 21.05 -13.85 7.07
CA LYS A 95 20.97 -14.91 8.07
C LYS A 95 20.75 -14.27 9.44
N ASP A 96 19.79 -14.80 10.20
CA ASP A 96 19.42 -14.32 11.54
C ASP A 96 18.91 -12.86 11.59
N GLY A 97 18.68 -12.26 10.40
CA GLY A 97 18.11 -10.94 10.24
C GLY A 97 16.59 -10.94 10.06
N ILE A 98 16.04 -9.76 9.75
CA ILE A 98 14.61 -9.63 9.51
C ILE A 98 14.20 -10.15 8.13
N SER A 99 12.97 -10.66 8.06
CA SER A 99 12.38 -11.19 6.82
C SER A 99 12.17 -10.11 5.77
N GLY A 100 12.27 -10.47 4.50
CA GLY A 100 11.88 -9.63 3.38
C GLY A 100 10.35 -9.50 3.20
N PHE A 101 9.56 -10.18 4.03
CA PHE A 101 8.10 -10.18 4.04
C PHE A 101 7.61 -9.93 5.46
N THR A 102 6.31 -9.65 5.62
CA THR A 102 5.70 -9.55 6.95
C THR A 102 5.77 -10.89 7.67
N LYS A 103 6.07 -10.87 8.97
CA LYS A 103 6.24 -12.07 9.78
C LYS A 103 5.75 -11.83 11.20
N ARG A 104 4.73 -12.57 11.61
CA ARG A 104 4.07 -12.41 12.93
C ARG A 104 5.02 -12.46 14.12
N SER A 105 6.08 -13.26 14.03
CA SER A 105 7.09 -13.37 15.09
C SER A 105 8.08 -12.20 15.16
N GLU A 106 8.06 -11.29 14.20
CA GLU A 106 8.92 -10.10 14.20
C GLU A 106 8.28 -8.90 14.88
N SER A 107 6.95 -8.73 14.71
CA SER A 107 6.27 -7.53 15.17
C SER A 107 4.77 -7.75 15.33
N PRO A 108 4.12 -7.14 16.34
CA PRO A 108 2.67 -7.11 16.45
C PRO A 108 2.00 -6.34 15.29
N TYR A 109 2.74 -5.50 14.58
CA TYR A 109 2.27 -4.80 13.39
C TYR A 109 2.16 -5.69 12.15
N ASP A 110 2.65 -6.91 12.21
CA ASP A 110 2.53 -7.93 11.15
C ASP A 110 1.45 -8.96 11.55
N PRO A 111 0.15 -8.66 11.44
CA PRO A 111 -0.92 -9.54 11.94
C PRO A 111 -1.00 -10.85 11.15
N PHE A 112 -0.48 -10.85 9.92
CA PHE A 112 -0.48 -11.99 9.00
C PHE A 112 0.90 -12.18 8.36
N GLY A 113 1.42 -13.40 8.40
CA GLY A 113 2.65 -13.77 7.70
C GLY A 113 2.33 -13.99 6.22
N ALA A 114 3.09 -13.31 5.35
CA ALA A 114 2.85 -13.36 3.91
C ALA A 114 4.06 -13.96 3.16
N ALA A 115 4.12 -13.84 1.88
CA ALA A 115 5.03 -14.19 0.81
C ALA A 115 4.33 -14.85 -0.38
N HIS A 116 3.09 -15.36 -0.19
CA HIS A 116 2.24 -15.83 -1.29
C HIS A 116 1.25 -14.74 -1.70
N SER A 117 1.08 -14.53 -3.00
CA SER A 117 0.15 -13.55 -3.56
C SER A 117 -1.32 -13.93 -3.32
N SER A 118 -2.19 -12.93 -3.36
CA SER A 118 -3.66 -13.08 -3.42
C SER A 118 -4.33 -13.55 -2.13
N THR A 119 -3.60 -13.60 -1.01
CA THR A 119 -4.09 -14.11 0.28
C THR A 119 -4.65 -13.04 1.19
N SER A 120 -4.32 -11.76 0.95
CA SER A 120 -4.57 -10.66 1.88
C SER A 120 -6.05 -10.40 2.13
N ILE A 121 -6.91 -10.48 1.09
CA ILE A 121 -8.35 -10.22 1.22
C ILE A 121 -9.00 -11.29 2.10
N SER A 122 -8.69 -12.57 1.88
CA SER A 122 -9.17 -13.67 2.74
C SER A 122 -8.73 -13.50 4.19
N ALA A 123 -7.45 -13.16 4.39
CA ALA A 123 -6.92 -12.95 5.74
C ALA A 123 -7.60 -11.77 6.44
N ALA A 124 -7.74 -10.64 5.75
CA ALA A 124 -8.42 -9.45 6.28
C ALA A 124 -9.91 -9.71 6.57
N LEU A 125 -10.60 -10.47 5.71
CA LEU A 125 -11.98 -10.89 5.96
C LEU A 125 -12.08 -11.75 7.24
N GLY A 126 -11.11 -12.65 7.46
CA GLY A 126 -11.05 -13.43 8.70
C GLY A 126 -10.92 -12.55 9.95
N PHE A 127 -10.10 -11.49 9.91
CA PHE A 127 -10.00 -10.51 11.01
C PHE A 127 -11.29 -9.71 11.19
N ALA A 128 -11.94 -9.28 10.11
CA ALA A 128 -13.20 -8.57 10.16
C ALA A 128 -14.32 -9.43 10.80
N VAL A 129 -14.40 -10.70 10.41
CA VAL A 129 -15.38 -11.66 11.01
C VAL A 129 -15.04 -11.94 12.47
N ALA A 130 -13.79 -12.17 12.81
CA ALA A 130 -13.36 -12.41 14.18
C ALA A 130 -13.67 -11.22 15.09
N GLY A 131 -13.52 -10.00 14.57
CA GLY A 131 -13.88 -8.77 15.24
C GLY A 131 -15.35 -8.77 15.69
N ASP A 132 -16.25 -9.13 14.79
CA ASP A 132 -17.69 -9.15 15.10
C ASP A 132 -18.09 -10.29 16.07
N LEU A 133 -17.40 -11.43 16.00
CA LEU A 133 -17.68 -12.59 16.87
C LEU A 133 -17.13 -12.40 18.30
N GLY A 134 -16.10 -11.62 18.47
CA GLY A 134 -15.44 -11.39 19.76
C GLY A 134 -16.23 -10.57 20.77
N GLY A 135 -17.43 -10.11 20.43
CA GLY A 135 -18.26 -9.26 21.28
C GLY A 135 -17.64 -7.87 21.51
N GLN A 136 -18.19 -7.11 22.44
CA GLN A 136 -17.62 -5.84 22.86
C GLN A 136 -16.38 -6.08 23.72
N SER A 137 -15.22 -6.29 23.07
CA SER A 137 -13.94 -6.14 23.76
C SER A 137 -13.81 -4.68 24.23
N GLU A 138 -13.39 -4.46 25.48
CA GLU A 138 -13.16 -3.12 26.03
C GLU A 138 -12.21 -2.28 25.17
N THR A 139 -11.39 -2.91 24.32
CA THR A 139 -10.45 -2.26 23.39
C THR A 139 -11.06 -1.92 22.02
N GLY A 140 -12.32 -2.30 21.75
CA GLY A 140 -12.98 -2.17 20.44
C GLY A 140 -12.23 -2.97 19.34
N HIS A 141 -12.94 -3.35 18.28
CA HIS A 141 -12.30 -3.99 17.13
C HIS A 141 -11.72 -2.92 16.21
N GLY A 142 -10.48 -3.13 15.74
CA GLY A 142 -9.87 -2.29 14.72
C GLY A 142 -10.41 -2.64 13.31
N ASP A 143 -10.15 -1.74 12.37
CA ASP A 143 -10.41 -1.99 10.95
C ASP A 143 -9.53 -3.12 10.42
N ALA A 144 -10.04 -3.90 9.47
CA ALA A 144 -9.27 -4.86 8.70
C ALA A 144 -8.99 -4.29 7.30
N ILE A 145 -7.70 -4.15 6.98
CA ILE A 145 -7.24 -3.48 5.76
C ILE A 145 -6.33 -4.44 4.99
N ALA A 146 -6.69 -4.75 3.73
CA ALA A 146 -5.86 -5.51 2.81
C ALA A 146 -5.28 -4.58 1.75
N VAL A 147 -3.96 -4.56 1.59
CA VAL A 147 -3.28 -3.87 0.48
C VAL A 147 -2.84 -4.91 -0.53
N ILE A 148 -3.44 -4.92 -1.71
CA ILE A 148 -3.23 -5.92 -2.76
C ILE A 148 -2.84 -5.25 -4.07
N GLY A 149 -1.82 -5.78 -4.76
CA GLY A 149 -1.43 -5.30 -6.08
C GLY A 149 -2.35 -5.83 -7.18
N ASP A 150 -2.44 -5.08 -8.29
CA ASP A 150 -3.20 -5.44 -9.50
C ASP A 150 -2.85 -6.85 -10.03
N GLY A 151 -1.58 -7.20 -10.07
CA GLY A 151 -1.13 -8.54 -10.46
C GLY A 151 -1.64 -9.66 -9.55
N ALA A 152 -1.74 -9.41 -8.23
CA ALA A 152 -2.25 -10.38 -7.26
C ALA A 152 -3.79 -10.49 -7.30
N MET A 153 -4.48 -9.46 -7.76
CA MET A 153 -5.95 -9.49 -7.97
C MET A 153 -6.38 -10.44 -9.08
N SER A 154 -5.48 -10.87 -9.96
CA SER A 154 -5.81 -11.76 -11.07
C SER A 154 -6.06 -13.22 -10.67
N ALA A 155 -5.72 -13.62 -9.45
CA ALA A 155 -5.86 -15.01 -9.00
C ALA A 155 -7.27 -15.33 -8.46
N GLY A 156 -7.72 -16.56 -8.68
CA GLY A 156 -9.05 -17.04 -8.25
C GLY A 156 -9.32 -16.83 -6.77
N MET A 157 -8.32 -17.02 -5.90
CA MET A 157 -8.43 -16.82 -4.45
C MET A 157 -8.86 -15.39 -4.07
N ALA A 158 -8.42 -14.37 -4.82
CA ALA A 158 -8.85 -12.99 -4.59
C ALA A 158 -10.36 -12.81 -4.89
N TYR A 159 -10.84 -13.42 -5.98
CA TYR A 159 -12.27 -13.38 -6.34
C TYR A 159 -13.14 -14.15 -5.37
N GLU A 160 -12.71 -15.32 -4.92
CA GLU A 160 -13.40 -16.11 -3.88
C GLU A 160 -13.52 -15.29 -2.60
N ALA A 161 -12.46 -14.62 -2.17
CA ALA A 161 -12.44 -13.78 -0.99
C ALA A 161 -13.40 -12.57 -1.14
N MET A 162 -13.38 -11.90 -2.30
CA MET A 162 -14.28 -10.78 -2.57
C MET A 162 -15.73 -11.23 -2.62
N ASN A 163 -16.06 -12.34 -3.28
CA ASN A 163 -17.39 -12.89 -3.32
C ASN A 163 -17.93 -13.18 -1.91
N ASN A 164 -17.10 -13.76 -1.05
CA ASN A 164 -17.47 -14.05 0.33
C ASN A 164 -17.61 -12.76 1.17
N ALA A 165 -16.70 -11.79 1.00
CA ALA A 165 -16.76 -10.51 1.70
C ALA A 165 -18.04 -9.72 1.35
N GLY A 166 -18.42 -9.69 0.06
CA GLY A 166 -19.64 -9.04 -0.39
C GLY A 166 -20.89 -9.70 0.16
N HIS A 167 -20.91 -11.05 0.24
CA HIS A 167 -22.03 -11.79 0.85
C HIS A 167 -22.15 -11.50 2.35
N LEU A 168 -21.05 -11.55 3.08
CA LEU A 168 -21.01 -11.32 4.53
C LEU A 168 -21.23 -9.87 4.93
N LYS A 169 -21.02 -8.93 4.01
CA LYS A 169 -21.16 -7.46 4.23
C LYS A 169 -20.41 -6.95 5.45
N LYS A 170 -19.25 -7.58 5.77
CA LYS A 170 -18.41 -7.16 6.89
C LYS A 170 -17.60 -5.93 6.54
N ARG A 171 -17.25 -5.16 7.57
CA ARG A 171 -16.37 -4.02 7.45
C ARG A 171 -14.97 -4.50 7.05
N LEU A 172 -14.63 -4.35 5.79
CA LEU A 172 -13.36 -4.71 5.18
C LEU A 172 -12.93 -3.60 4.23
N ILE A 173 -11.69 -3.13 4.36
CA ILE A 173 -11.11 -2.14 3.46
C ILE A 173 -10.08 -2.86 2.58
N VAL A 174 -10.31 -2.88 1.28
CA VAL A 174 -9.36 -3.39 0.28
C VAL A 174 -8.76 -2.20 -0.46
N ILE A 175 -7.45 -2.04 -0.37
CA ILE A 175 -6.69 -1.06 -1.14
C ILE A 175 -6.11 -1.79 -2.34
N LEU A 176 -6.68 -1.55 -3.52
CA LEU A 176 -6.12 -2.03 -4.79
C LEU A 176 -5.00 -1.07 -5.20
N ASN A 177 -3.76 -1.52 -5.03
CA ASN A 177 -2.56 -0.79 -5.46
C ASN A 177 -2.24 -1.16 -6.90
N ASP A 178 -2.76 -0.36 -7.82
CA ASP A 178 -2.59 -0.54 -9.26
C ASP A 178 -1.38 0.25 -9.75
N ASN A 179 -0.37 -0.45 -10.22
CA ASN A 179 0.83 0.14 -10.80
C ASN A 179 1.13 -0.38 -12.21
N GLU A 180 0.17 -1.03 -12.83
CA GLU A 180 0.24 -1.63 -14.17
C GLU A 180 1.47 -2.52 -14.36
N MET A 181 1.99 -3.12 -13.27
CA MET A 181 3.20 -3.93 -13.33
C MET A 181 3.28 -4.96 -12.20
N SER A 182 3.36 -6.24 -12.57
CA SER A 182 3.78 -7.30 -11.66
C SER A 182 5.33 -7.43 -11.69
N ILE A 183 5.88 -8.57 -12.09
CA ILE A 183 7.30 -8.72 -12.46
C ILE A 183 7.52 -8.18 -13.87
N ALA A 184 6.51 -8.35 -14.72
CA ALA A 184 6.41 -7.85 -16.10
C ALA A 184 5.09 -7.08 -16.25
N PRO A 185 4.88 -6.35 -17.37
CA PRO A 185 3.59 -5.76 -17.67
C PRO A 185 2.46 -6.79 -17.56
N PRO A 186 1.31 -6.43 -16.96
CA PRO A 186 0.23 -7.38 -16.72
C PRO A 186 -0.42 -7.81 -18.03
N VAL A 187 -0.99 -9.02 -18.02
CA VAL A 187 -1.76 -9.58 -19.14
C VAL A 187 -3.12 -10.05 -18.66
N GLY A 188 -4.10 -10.07 -19.56
CA GLY A 188 -5.42 -10.60 -19.29
C GLY A 188 -6.53 -9.56 -19.17
N ALA A 189 -7.77 -10.03 -19.14
CA ALA A 189 -8.95 -9.18 -19.19
C ALA A 189 -9.09 -8.22 -17.97
N LEU A 190 -8.63 -8.63 -16.79
CA LEU A 190 -8.66 -7.76 -15.61
C LEU A 190 -7.78 -6.52 -15.78
N SER A 191 -6.56 -6.69 -16.31
CA SER A 191 -5.67 -5.56 -16.60
C SER A 191 -6.31 -4.57 -17.57
N THR A 192 -6.88 -5.09 -18.67
CA THR A 192 -7.63 -4.26 -19.62
C THR A 192 -8.80 -3.54 -18.95
N TYR A 193 -9.53 -4.23 -18.08
CA TYR A 193 -10.64 -3.64 -17.33
C TYR A 193 -10.18 -2.51 -16.38
N LEU A 194 -9.10 -2.71 -15.62
CA LEU A 194 -8.55 -1.68 -14.74
C LEU A 194 -8.05 -0.47 -15.54
N SER A 195 -7.36 -0.69 -16.66
CA SER A 195 -6.95 0.40 -17.56
C SER A 195 -8.14 1.18 -18.13
N GLN A 196 -9.27 0.51 -18.41
CA GLN A 196 -10.51 1.18 -18.85
C GLN A 196 -11.13 2.00 -17.72
N LEU A 197 -11.13 1.52 -16.49
CA LEU A 197 -11.56 2.31 -15.33
C LEU A 197 -10.71 3.55 -15.15
N TYR A 198 -9.40 3.44 -15.35
CA TYR A 198 -8.47 4.56 -15.30
C TYR A 198 -8.71 5.56 -16.44
N ALA A 199 -8.88 5.09 -17.66
CA ALA A 199 -9.11 5.93 -18.84
C ALA A 199 -10.50 6.60 -18.85
N GLY A 200 -11.50 5.95 -18.28
CA GLY A 200 -12.88 6.43 -18.19
C GLY A 200 -13.15 7.38 -17.02
N ALA A 201 -12.23 7.44 -16.05
CA ALA A 201 -12.35 8.39 -14.96
C ALA A 201 -11.93 9.79 -15.44
N PRO A 202 -12.65 10.88 -15.09
CA PRO A 202 -12.23 12.25 -15.37
C PRO A 202 -11.06 12.64 -14.45
N PHE A 203 -9.95 11.90 -14.57
CA PHE A 203 -8.76 12.04 -13.72
C PHE A 203 -8.08 13.40 -13.90
N GLN A 204 -8.19 14.00 -15.10
CA GLN A 204 -7.68 15.34 -15.38
C GLN A 204 -8.59 16.42 -14.75
N ASP A 205 -9.90 16.24 -14.83
CA ASP A 205 -10.87 17.15 -14.20
C ASP A 205 -10.78 17.09 -12.67
N LEU A 206 -10.43 15.92 -12.11
CA LEU A 206 -10.23 15.74 -10.66
C LEU A 206 -9.00 16.49 -10.14
N LYS A 207 -7.90 16.56 -10.92
CA LYS A 207 -6.75 17.42 -10.59
C LYS A 207 -7.12 18.90 -10.56
N ASP A 208 -7.96 19.31 -11.45
CA ASP A 208 -8.38 20.71 -11.56
C ASP A 208 -9.46 21.07 -10.53
N VAL A 209 -10.36 20.16 -10.21
CA VAL A 209 -11.33 20.30 -9.11
C VAL A 209 -10.63 20.26 -7.75
N ALA A 210 -9.65 19.37 -7.53
CA ALA A 210 -8.86 19.34 -6.31
C ALA A 210 -8.02 20.62 -6.13
N LYS A 211 -7.40 21.12 -7.20
CA LYS A 211 -6.68 22.41 -7.19
C LYS A 211 -7.63 23.58 -6.93
N GLY A 212 -8.81 23.59 -7.55
CA GLY A 212 -9.84 24.61 -7.34
C GLY A 212 -10.43 24.59 -5.93
N ALA A 213 -10.63 23.43 -5.34
CA ALA A 213 -11.13 23.29 -3.97
C ALA A 213 -10.12 23.76 -2.91
N ILE A 214 -8.81 23.59 -3.17
CA ILE A 214 -7.73 24.04 -2.28
C ILE A 214 -7.56 25.56 -2.30
N SER A 215 -7.91 26.23 -3.41
CA SER A 215 -7.72 27.68 -3.55
C SER A 215 -8.75 28.55 -2.81
N PHE A 216 -9.81 27.98 -2.23
CA PHE A 216 -10.94 28.70 -1.60
C PHE A 216 -11.15 28.39 -0.11
N LEU A 217 -10.15 27.94 0.63
CA LEU A 217 -10.29 27.68 2.07
C LEU A 217 -10.16 28.95 2.92
N PRO A 218 -11.27 29.41 3.52
CA PRO A 218 -11.30 29.68 4.95
C PRO A 218 -12.55 29.07 5.61
N GLU A 219 -12.34 28.58 6.81
CA GLU A 219 -13.25 28.02 7.82
C GLU A 219 -13.12 26.51 8.04
N PRO A 220 -13.16 26.07 9.35
CA PRO A 220 -12.48 24.86 9.75
C PRO A 220 -13.31 23.60 9.52
N PHE A 221 -12.60 22.52 9.28
CA PHE A 221 -12.96 21.07 9.41
C PHE A 221 -14.35 20.59 8.94
N ARG A 222 -15.41 21.34 9.09
CA ARG A 222 -16.80 20.93 8.78
C ARG A 222 -17.08 20.92 7.27
N GLU A 223 -16.49 21.83 6.55
CA GLU A 223 -16.59 21.90 5.08
C GLU A 223 -15.68 20.87 4.40
N GLY A 224 -14.52 20.54 4.97
CA GLY A 224 -13.63 19.51 4.46
C GLY A 224 -14.28 18.13 4.42
N ALA A 225 -15.00 17.78 5.47
CA ALA A 225 -15.74 16.50 5.53
C ALA A 225 -16.89 16.44 4.51
N LYS A 226 -17.59 17.55 4.29
CA LYS A 226 -18.67 17.64 3.29
C LYS A 226 -18.11 17.56 1.86
N ARG A 227 -17.02 18.25 1.58
CA ARG A 227 -16.33 18.22 0.28
C ARG A 227 -15.70 16.85 0.00
N ALA A 228 -15.10 16.20 1.00
CA ALA A 228 -14.61 14.84 0.85
C ALA A 228 -15.75 13.85 0.56
N LYS A 229 -16.91 14.01 1.17
CA LYS A 229 -18.12 13.21 0.91
C LYS A 229 -18.68 13.45 -0.49
N ASP A 230 -18.71 14.69 -0.95
CA ASP A 230 -19.18 15.06 -2.30
C ASP A 230 -18.16 14.61 -3.37
N MET A 231 -16.87 14.72 -3.07
CA MET A 231 -15.78 14.18 -3.89
C MET A 231 -15.88 12.66 -4.03
N LEU A 232 -16.10 11.92 -2.93
CA LEU A 232 -16.33 10.47 -2.96
C LEU A 232 -17.57 10.08 -3.77
N LYS A 233 -18.64 10.88 -3.73
CA LYS A 233 -19.83 10.66 -4.57
C LYS A 233 -19.55 10.87 -6.05
N SER A 234 -18.72 11.84 -6.41
CA SER A 234 -18.33 12.10 -7.80
C SER A 234 -17.33 11.09 -8.34
N MET A 235 -16.59 10.42 -7.46
CA MET A 235 -15.63 9.34 -7.78
C MET A 235 -16.28 7.96 -7.85
N ALA A 236 -17.53 7.79 -7.43
CA ALA A 236 -18.24 6.54 -7.55
C ALA A 236 -18.61 6.27 -9.01
N VAL A 237 -17.81 5.46 -9.68
CA VAL A 237 -18.12 4.94 -11.02
C VAL A 237 -19.09 3.78 -10.84
N GLY A 238 -20.39 4.02 -11.05
CA GLY A 238 -21.41 3.00 -10.93
C GLY A 238 -21.23 1.86 -11.94
N GLY A 239 -21.55 0.62 -11.53
CA GLY A 239 -21.60 -0.55 -12.41
C GLY A 239 -20.27 -1.29 -12.59
N THR A 240 -19.30 -1.11 -11.69
CA THR A 240 -18.05 -1.86 -11.71
C THR A 240 -18.23 -3.33 -11.32
N LEU A 241 -17.29 -4.19 -11.74
CA LEU A 241 -17.19 -5.57 -11.26
C LEU A 241 -17.18 -5.66 -9.73
N PHE A 242 -16.52 -4.73 -9.07
CA PHE A 242 -16.38 -4.70 -7.62
C PHE A 242 -17.73 -4.40 -6.93
N GLU A 243 -18.52 -3.51 -7.50
CA GLU A 243 -19.88 -3.23 -7.00
C GLU A 243 -20.82 -4.40 -7.23
N ALA A 244 -20.69 -5.11 -8.35
CA ALA A 244 -21.43 -6.35 -8.59
C ALA A 244 -21.10 -7.44 -7.56
N LEU A 245 -19.87 -7.44 -7.02
CA LEU A 245 -19.44 -8.29 -5.91
C LEU A 245 -19.82 -7.76 -4.52
N GLY A 246 -20.54 -6.63 -4.44
CA GLY A 246 -21.01 -6.05 -3.18
C GLY A 246 -20.06 -5.10 -2.47
N PHE A 247 -19.00 -4.63 -3.12
CA PHE A 247 -18.10 -3.62 -2.59
C PHE A 247 -18.58 -2.20 -2.92
N SER A 248 -18.35 -1.26 -2.01
CA SER A 248 -18.35 0.16 -2.36
C SER A 248 -17.02 0.49 -3.07
N TYR A 249 -17.06 0.75 -4.37
CA TYR A 249 -15.88 1.12 -5.14
C TYR A 249 -15.61 2.61 -5.03
N LEU A 250 -14.35 2.97 -4.78
CA LEU A 250 -13.85 4.36 -4.72
C LEU A 250 -12.56 4.46 -5.54
N GLY A 251 -12.48 5.44 -6.37
CA GLY A 251 -11.27 5.69 -7.19
C GLY A 251 -11.53 5.71 -8.69
N PRO A 252 -10.47 5.67 -9.49
CA PRO A 252 -9.06 5.63 -9.07
C PRO A 252 -8.54 6.96 -8.51
N ILE A 253 -7.57 6.90 -7.58
CA ILE A 253 -6.92 8.06 -6.98
C ILE A 253 -5.40 7.99 -7.12
N ASP A 254 -4.72 9.14 -7.08
CA ASP A 254 -3.26 9.20 -7.12
C ASP A 254 -2.67 8.75 -5.78
N GLY A 255 -1.97 7.61 -5.78
CA GLY A 255 -1.32 7.03 -4.61
C GLY A 255 -0.04 7.73 -4.17
N HIS A 256 0.43 8.71 -4.93
CA HIS A 256 1.59 9.55 -4.61
C HIS A 256 1.20 10.94 -4.12
N ASP A 257 -0.10 11.26 -4.06
CA ASP A 257 -0.58 12.55 -3.58
C ASP A 257 -1.22 12.42 -2.19
N LEU A 258 -0.45 12.74 -1.15
CA LEU A 258 -0.94 12.75 0.24
C LEU A 258 -2.11 13.72 0.46
N ASN A 259 -2.24 14.77 -0.37
CA ASN A 259 -3.38 15.70 -0.27
C ASN A 259 -4.70 15.04 -0.72
N GLN A 260 -4.64 13.99 -1.53
CA GLN A 260 -5.79 13.18 -1.91
C GLN A 260 -5.96 11.98 -0.96
N LEU A 261 -4.86 11.25 -0.67
CA LEU A 261 -4.88 10.04 0.14
C LEU A 261 -5.43 10.28 1.55
N LEU A 262 -4.91 11.28 2.27
CA LEU A 262 -5.27 11.52 3.67
C LEU A 262 -6.76 11.83 3.87
N PRO A 263 -7.39 12.77 3.15
CA PRO A 263 -8.81 13.04 3.31
C PRO A 263 -9.69 11.85 2.93
N ILE A 264 -9.33 11.12 1.88
CA ILE A 264 -10.10 9.96 1.41
C ILE A 264 -10.01 8.82 2.44
N LEU A 265 -8.83 8.48 2.93
CA LEU A 265 -8.65 7.44 3.94
C LEU A 265 -9.34 7.81 5.27
N ARG A 266 -9.26 9.08 5.71
CA ARG A 266 -10.02 9.58 6.87
C ARG A 266 -11.53 9.39 6.70
N THR A 267 -12.05 9.63 5.48
CA THR A 267 -13.48 9.42 5.17
C THR A 267 -13.82 7.92 5.10
N VAL A 268 -12.97 7.11 4.48
CA VAL A 268 -13.13 5.65 4.44
C VAL A 268 -13.17 5.08 5.85
N ARG A 269 -12.29 5.54 6.74
CA ARG A 269 -12.27 5.13 8.15
C ARG A 269 -13.59 5.45 8.88
N GLN A 270 -14.25 6.56 8.56
CA GLN A 270 -15.52 6.97 9.20
C GLN A 270 -16.75 6.23 8.64
N ARG A 271 -16.64 5.56 7.48
CA ARG A 271 -17.76 4.80 6.90
C ARG A 271 -17.94 3.50 7.67
N ALA A 272 -19.18 3.23 8.07
CA ALA A 272 -19.51 2.04 8.86
C ALA A 272 -19.94 0.84 8.02
N ASP A 273 -20.29 1.02 6.74
CA ASP A 273 -21.07 0.05 5.98
C ASP A 273 -20.24 -0.82 5.03
N GLY A 274 -20.28 -2.14 5.24
CA GLY A 274 -19.86 -3.16 4.29
C GLY A 274 -18.41 -3.11 3.82
N PRO A 275 -18.04 -3.91 2.83
CA PRO A 275 -16.72 -3.91 2.25
C PRO A 275 -16.52 -2.73 1.30
N ILE A 276 -15.34 -2.13 1.36
CA ILE A 276 -14.91 -0.99 0.54
C ILE A 276 -13.70 -1.43 -0.29
N LEU A 277 -13.69 -1.09 -1.58
CA LEU A 277 -12.49 -1.20 -2.41
C LEU A 277 -12.06 0.20 -2.85
N LEU A 278 -10.88 0.61 -2.37
CA LEU A 278 -10.23 1.85 -2.76
C LEU A 278 -9.17 1.54 -3.83
N HIS A 279 -9.38 2.03 -5.04
CA HIS A 279 -8.47 1.88 -6.17
C HIS A 279 -7.45 3.02 -6.16
N VAL A 280 -6.18 2.68 -6.00
CA VAL A 280 -5.06 3.62 -5.87
C VAL A 280 -4.06 3.37 -6.98
N ILE A 281 -3.78 4.38 -7.77
CA ILE A 281 -2.79 4.33 -8.85
C ILE A 281 -1.44 4.72 -8.29
N THR A 282 -0.43 3.86 -8.49
CA THR A 282 0.95 4.12 -8.06
C THR A 282 1.94 3.87 -9.19
N GLN A 283 3.19 4.23 -8.97
CA GLN A 283 4.28 3.97 -9.88
C GLN A 283 5.39 3.20 -9.17
N LYS A 284 5.67 2.01 -9.63
CA LYS A 284 6.75 1.17 -9.13
C LYS A 284 8.11 1.85 -9.33
N GLY A 285 8.93 1.89 -8.29
CA GLY A 285 10.25 2.56 -8.33
C GLY A 285 10.22 4.08 -8.19
N ARG A 286 9.08 4.66 -7.88
CA ARG A 286 8.83 6.12 -7.79
C ARG A 286 9.87 6.85 -6.95
N GLY A 287 10.41 7.96 -7.49
CA GLY A 287 11.35 8.84 -6.81
C GLY A 287 12.81 8.33 -6.81
N TYR A 288 13.10 7.25 -7.55
CA TYR A 288 14.46 6.78 -7.76
C TYR A 288 14.73 6.51 -9.24
N GLY A 289 15.38 7.46 -9.92
CA GLY A 289 15.59 7.44 -11.37
C GLY A 289 16.12 6.12 -11.93
N PRO A 290 17.15 5.47 -11.34
CA PRO A 290 17.61 4.17 -11.82
C PRO A 290 16.54 3.07 -11.79
N ALA A 291 15.65 3.06 -10.77
CA ALA A 291 14.55 2.09 -10.72
C ALA A 291 13.44 2.46 -11.71
N GLU A 292 13.10 3.74 -11.83
CA GLU A 292 12.08 4.21 -12.79
C GLU A 292 12.45 3.89 -14.24
N GLN A 293 13.75 3.90 -14.58
CA GLN A 293 14.25 3.61 -15.92
C GLN A 293 14.48 2.11 -16.17
N ALA A 294 14.65 1.33 -15.12
CA ALA A 294 14.87 -0.11 -15.25
C ALA A 294 13.63 -0.81 -15.83
N ARG A 295 13.86 -1.84 -16.66
CA ARG A 295 12.77 -2.62 -17.28
C ARG A 295 11.86 -3.30 -16.25
N ASP A 296 12.45 -3.81 -15.15
CA ASP A 296 11.76 -4.46 -14.04
C ASP A 296 11.37 -3.49 -12.93
N LYS A 297 11.62 -2.18 -13.13
CA LYS A 297 11.34 -1.13 -12.13
C LYS A 297 11.95 -1.43 -10.75
N GLY A 298 13.08 -2.13 -10.72
CA GLY A 298 13.73 -2.54 -9.47
C GLY A 298 12.90 -3.56 -8.66
N HIS A 299 12.20 -4.48 -9.35
CA HIS A 299 11.38 -5.50 -8.69
C HIS A 299 12.20 -6.35 -7.72
N ALA A 300 13.38 -6.81 -8.16
CA ALA A 300 14.32 -7.54 -7.30
C ALA A 300 15.74 -7.06 -7.61
N THR A 301 16.35 -6.38 -6.64
CA THR A 301 17.69 -5.82 -6.80
C THR A 301 18.72 -6.58 -5.97
N ALA A 302 19.92 -6.77 -6.51
CA ALA A 302 21.10 -7.07 -5.72
C ALA A 302 21.54 -5.81 -4.95
N LYS A 303 22.65 -5.89 -4.22
CA LYS A 303 23.32 -4.68 -3.70
C LYS A 303 23.69 -3.76 -4.86
N PHE A 304 23.55 -2.45 -4.69
CA PHE A 304 23.78 -1.49 -5.77
C PHE A 304 24.39 -0.18 -5.27
N ASP A 305 25.02 0.55 -6.16
CA ASP A 305 25.45 1.92 -5.93
C ASP A 305 24.27 2.87 -6.05
N VAL A 306 24.02 3.67 -5.02
CA VAL A 306 22.86 4.56 -4.93
C VAL A 306 22.85 5.63 -6.03
N MET A 307 24.04 6.15 -6.42
CA MET A 307 24.12 7.24 -7.39
C MET A 307 23.87 6.76 -8.83
N THR A 308 24.34 5.57 -9.15
CA THR A 308 24.32 5.05 -10.53
C THR A 308 23.25 3.97 -10.74
N GLY A 309 22.74 3.36 -9.67
CA GLY A 309 21.88 2.18 -9.74
C GLY A 309 22.61 0.89 -10.15
N ALA A 310 23.92 0.93 -10.33
CA ALA A 310 24.70 -0.21 -10.78
C ALA A 310 24.69 -1.34 -9.74
N GLN A 311 24.13 -2.50 -10.13
CA GLN A 311 24.01 -3.65 -9.24
C GLN A 311 25.31 -4.46 -9.18
N GLN A 312 25.68 -4.90 -7.98
CA GLN A 312 26.79 -5.81 -7.75
C GLN A 312 26.39 -7.22 -8.16
N LYS A 313 27.05 -7.77 -9.18
CA LYS A 313 26.84 -9.18 -9.54
C LYS A 313 27.55 -10.08 -8.52
N ALA A 314 26.82 -11.04 -7.95
CA ALA A 314 27.46 -12.07 -7.14
C ALA A 314 28.40 -12.89 -8.05
N ALA A 315 29.65 -13.01 -7.65
CA ALA A 315 30.59 -13.92 -8.31
C ALA A 315 30.11 -15.36 -8.06
N SER A 316 29.83 -16.08 -9.13
CA SER A 316 29.50 -17.51 -9.07
C SER A 316 30.51 -18.28 -9.90
N ASN A 317 31.20 -19.22 -9.26
CA ASN A 317 32.17 -20.11 -9.94
C ASN A 317 31.47 -21.35 -10.54
N ALA A 318 30.15 -21.48 -10.36
CA ALA A 318 29.38 -22.59 -10.88
C ALA A 318 28.32 -22.11 -11.88
N PRO A 319 28.00 -22.88 -12.93
CA PRO A 319 26.86 -22.58 -13.79
C PRO A 319 25.56 -22.68 -12.98
N SER A 320 24.57 -21.84 -13.30
CA SER A 320 23.24 -21.99 -12.72
C SER A 320 22.56 -23.28 -13.19
N TYR A 321 21.66 -23.83 -12.38
CA TYR A 321 20.86 -24.99 -12.79
C TYR A 321 20.17 -24.77 -14.14
N THR A 322 19.63 -23.58 -14.37
CA THR A 322 19.04 -23.22 -15.67
C THR A 322 20.04 -23.37 -16.83
N LYS A 323 21.32 -22.97 -16.66
CA LYS A 323 22.33 -23.13 -17.71
C LYS A 323 22.75 -24.57 -17.95
N VAL A 324 22.53 -25.44 -16.95
CA VAL A 324 22.87 -26.88 -17.06
C VAL A 324 21.75 -27.65 -17.74
N PHE A 325 20.47 -27.26 -17.54
CA PHE A 325 19.29 -27.98 -17.99
C PHE A 325 18.58 -27.32 -19.19
N ALA A 326 18.94 -26.09 -19.58
CA ALA A 326 18.42 -25.42 -20.78
C ALA A 326 19.30 -25.72 -21.99
#